data_a9bc6abd53ea6182b1259876c554716c
#
_entry.id   a9bc6abd53ea6182b1259876c554716c
#
_cell.length_a   1.000
_cell.length_b   1.000
_cell.length_c   1.000
_cell.angle_alpha   90.00
_cell.angle_beta   90.00
_cell.angle_gamma   90.00
#
_symmetry.space_group_name_H-M   'P 1'
#
loop_
_entity.id
_entity.type
_entity.pdbx_description
1 polymer ?
#
loop_
_entity_poly.entity_id
_entity_poly.type
_entity_poly.pdbx_seq_one_letter_code
_entity_poly.pdbx_strand_id
1 'polypeptide(L)'
;MTIPRNYRERIYIVKDIILKLVEYGELNQTALISCCGLNFKKHSPILDKLESKGLIRRHQMDIGKRLVTTYSPTQEGVEFSKRILEPYEIMFPRNDLITVEPTFVLTLCLI
;
A
#
# COMPACT_ATOMS: atom_id res chain seq x y z
N MET A 1 -9.13 23.01 12.34
CA MET A 1 -9.70 22.15 11.39
C MET A 1 -9.66 20.72 11.82
N THR A 2 -10.74 20.04 11.62
CA THR A 2 -10.85 18.70 12.11
C THR A 2 -10.84 17.71 10.99
N ILE A 3 -10.08 16.67 11.13
CA ILE A 3 -10.03 15.62 10.14
C ILE A 3 -10.82 14.46 10.70
N PRO A 4 -11.68 13.85 9.90
CA PRO A 4 -12.47 12.73 10.38
C PRO A 4 -11.58 11.63 10.93
N ARG A 5 -11.98 11.03 12.03
CA ARG A 5 -11.17 10.07 12.69
C ARG A 5 -10.85 8.85 11.88
N ASN A 6 -11.78 8.41 11.11
CA ASN A 6 -11.53 7.22 10.32
C ASN A 6 -11.06 7.57 8.92
N TYR A 7 -10.69 8.83 8.70
CA TYR A 7 -10.14 9.23 7.42
C TYR A 7 -8.64 8.96 7.43
N ARG A 8 -8.17 8.30 6.40
CA ARG A 8 -6.75 8.05 6.27
C ARG A 8 -6.27 8.84 5.07
N GLU A 9 -5.22 9.60 5.23
CA GLU A 9 -4.71 10.40 4.16
C GLU A 9 -4.28 9.54 3.01
N ARG A 10 -4.46 10.04 1.80
CA ARG A 10 -4.17 9.28 0.61
C ARG A 10 -2.74 8.77 0.57
N ILE A 11 -1.81 9.55 1.06
CA ILE A 11 -0.41 9.17 1.03
C ILE A 11 -0.19 7.90 1.86
N TYR A 12 -0.91 7.75 2.96
CA TYR A 12 -0.74 6.56 3.78
C TYR A 12 -1.42 5.35 3.16
N ILE A 13 -2.50 5.57 2.43
CA ILE A 13 -3.14 4.48 1.70
C ILE A 13 -2.19 3.98 0.63
N VAL A 14 -1.57 4.89 -0.11
CA VAL A 14 -0.60 4.54 -1.13
C VAL A 14 0.58 3.79 -0.52
N LYS A 15 1.05 4.26 0.61
CA LYS A 15 2.16 3.60 1.27
C LYS A 15 1.79 2.18 1.69
N ASP A 16 0.62 2.01 2.27
CA ASP A 16 0.18 0.69 2.70
C ASP A 16 0.09 -0.26 1.51
N ILE A 17 -0.44 0.20 0.40
CA ILE A 17 -0.57 -0.62 -0.78
C ILE A 17 0.81 -1.05 -1.29
N ILE A 18 1.70 -0.10 -1.47
CA ILE A 18 3.01 -0.40 -2.03
C ILE A 18 3.83 -1.28 -1.09
N LEU A 19 3.80 -0.99 0.20
CA LEU A 19 4.56 -1.78 1.14
C LEU A 19 4.07 -3.21 1.22
N LYS A 20 2.75 -3.42 1.17
CA LYS A 20 2.24 -4.78 1.19
C LYS A 20 2.64 -5.53 -0.08
N LEU A 21 2.64 -4.85 -1.21
CA LEU A 21 3.07 -5.50 -2.44
C LEU A 21 4.56 -5.80 -2.41
N VAL A 22 5.35 -4.92 -1.84
CA VAL A 22 6.79 -5.17 -1.73
C VAL A 22 7.03 -6.33 -0.77
N GLU A 23 6.28 -6.38 0.31
CA GLU A 23 6.44 -7.42 1.30
C GLU A 23 6.09 -8.80 0.78
N TYR A 24 5.00 -8.91 0.05
CA TYR A 24 4.53 -10.19 -0.45
C TYR A 24 4.91 -10.51 -1.89
N GLY A 25 5.38 -9.52 -2.60
CA GLY A 25 5.76 -9.70 -4.01
C GLY A 25 4.59 -9.59 -4.95
N GLU A 26 3.48 -10.23 -4.62
CA GLU A 26 2.31 -10.22 -5.47
C GLU A 26 1.10 -10.57 -4.63
N LEU A 27 0.01 -9.84 -4.81
CA LEU A 27 -1.22 -10.11 -4.08
C LEU A 27 -2.38 -10.00 -5.05
N ASN A 28 -3.37 -10.87 -4.89
CA ASN A 28 -4.56 -10.71 -5.69
C ASN A 28 -5.38 -9.55 -5.09
N GLN A 29 -6.36 -9.10 -5.85
CA GLN A 29 -7.13 -7.92 -5.47
C GLN A 29 -7.79 -8.07 -4.12
N THR A 30 -8.40 -9.21 -3.86
CA THR A 30 -9.10 -9.43 -2.60
C THR A 30 -8.12 -9.40 -1.43
N ALA A 31 -6.98 -10.05 -1.57
CA ALA A 31 -6.00 -10.07 -0.51
C ALA A 31 -5.42 -8.68 -0.25
N LEU A 32 -5.15 -7.94 -1.30
CA LEU A 32 -4.60 -6.60 -1.16
C LEU A 32 -5.58 -5.68 -0.43
N ILE A 33 -6.84 -5.74 -0.83
CA ILE A 33 -7.86 -4.91 -0.21
C ILE A 33 -8.01 -5.28 1.26
N SER A 34 -8.01 -6.57 1.56
CA SER A 34 -8.16 -7.03 2.92
C SER A 34 -6.96 -6.66 3.79
N CYS A 35 -5.76 -6.86 3.27
CA CYS A 35 -4.54 -6.55 4.03
C CYS A 35 -4.38 -5.08 4.33
N CYS A 36 -4.84 -4.23 3.43
CA CYS A 36 -4.69 -2.79 3.62
C CYS A 36 -5.92 -2.13 4.22
N GLY A 37 -6.96 -2.90 4.49
CA GLY A 37 -8.17 -2.33 5.05
C GLY A 37 -8.85 -1.36 4.10
N LEU A 38 -8.91 -1.71 2.84
CA LEU A 38 -9.48 -0.83 1.84
C LEU A 38 -10.93 -1.13 1.54
N ASN A 39 -11.60 -0.17 0.95
CA ASN A 39 -12.93 -0.36 0.43
C ASN A 39 -12.78 -0.30 -1.08
N PHE A 40 -13.11 -1.37 -1.77
CA PHE A 40 -12.85 -1.43 -3.21
C PHE A 40 -13.51 -0.30 -3.98
N LYS A 41 -14.76 0.00 -3.69
CA LYS A 41 -15.46 1.04 -4.43
C LYS A 41 -14.82 2.40 -4.22
N LYS A 42 -14.38 2.67 -3.00
CA LYS A 42 -13.81 3.96 -2.68
C LYS A 42 -12.37 4.08 -3.12
N HIS A 43 -11.62 3.00 -3.01
CA HIS A 43 -10.17 3.06 -3.22
C HIS A 43 -9.67 2.51 -4.54
N SER A 44 -10.54 1.92 -5.36
CA SER A 44 -10.06 1.42 -6.64
C SER A 44 -9.48 2.53 -7.53
N PRO A 45 -9.98 3.78 -7.49
CA PRO A 45 -9.32 4.81 -8.27
C PRO A 45 -7.86 5.04 -7.88
N ILE A 46 -7.51 4.77 -6.62
CA ILE A 46 -6.13 4.91 -6.19
C ILE A 46 -5.27 3.82 -6.83
N LEU A 47 -5.80 2.60 -6.90
CA LEU A 47 -5.09 1.51 -7.54
C LEU A 47 -4.89 1.81 -9.03
N ASP A 48 -5.93 2.33 -9.68
CA ASP A 48 -5.83 2.69 -11.09
C ASP A 48 -4.77 3.77 -11.30
N LYS A 49 -4.72 4.74 -10.40
CA LYS A 49 -3.76 5.81 -10.53
C LYS A 49 -2.34 5.30 -10.32
N LEU A 50 -2.14 4.42 -9.36
CA LEU A 50 -0.81 3.86 -9.12
C LEU A 50 -0.35 3.07 -10.34
N GLU A 51 -1.26 2.34 -10.96
CA GLU A 51 -0.92 1.58 -12.15
C GLU A 51 -0.57 2.53 -13.29
N SER A 52 -1.36 3.58 -13.49
CA SER A 52 -1.11 4.51 -14.58
C SER A 52 0.20 5.25 -14.41
N LYS A 53 0.66 5.42 -13.18
CA LYS A 53 1.92 6.09 -12.94
C LYS A 53 3.11 5.12 -12.95
N GLY A 54 2.85 3.85 -13.19
CA GLY A 54 3.92 2.87 -13.28
C GLY A 54 4.48 2.40 -11.96
N LEU A 55 3.76 2.63 -10.87
CA LEU A 55 4.25 2.23 -9.56
C LEU A 55 3.84 0.81 -9.19
N ILE A 56 2.73 0.33 -9.76
CA ILE A 56 2.32 -1.04 -9.57
C ILE A 56 1.90 -1.61 -10.92
N ARG A 57 1.87 -2.93 -10.99
CA ARG A 57 1.48 -3.62 -12.21
C ARG A 57 0.25 -4.47 -11.92
N ARG A 58 -0.73 -4.40 -12.80
CA ARG A 58 -1.93 -5.20 -12.69
C ARG A 58 -1.83 -6.35 -13.66
N HIS A 59 -2.18 -7.53 -13.21
CA HIS A 59 -2.10 -8.71 -14.02
C HIS A 59 -3.42 -9.45 -13.89
N GLN A 60 -4.00 -9.82 -15.00
CA GLN A 60 -5.24 -10.56 -14.98
C GLN A 60 -5.02 -11.94 -15.57
N MET A 61 -5.53 -12.96 -14.91
CA MET A 61 -5.37 -14.33 -15.37
C MET A 61 -6.72 -15.03 -15.32
N ASP A 62 -6.93 -15.90 -16.32
CA ASP A 62 -8.12 -16.72 -16.32
C ASP A 62 -7.78 -18.00 -15.62
N ILE A 63 -8.49 -18.30 -14.56
CA ILE A 63 -8.30 -19.56 -13.86
C ILE A 63 -9.64 -20.26 -13.89
N GLY A 64 -9.80 -21.19 -14.80
CA GLY A 64 -11.06 -21.86 -15.02
C GLY A 64 -12.06 -20.85 -15.55
N LYS A 65 -13.15 -20.65 -14.86
CA LYS A 65 -14.17 -19.71 -15.28
C LYS A 65 -14.05 -18.38 -14.56
N ARG A 66 -12.95 -18.17 -13.85
CA ARG A 66 -12.82 -16.96 -13.05
C ARG A 66 -11.68 -16.11 -13.57
N LEU A 67 -11.88 -14.81 -13.54
CA LEU A 67 -10.85 -13.88 -13.87
C LEU A 67 -10.26 -13.39 -12.56
N VAL A 68 -8.99 -13.63 -12.36
CA VAL A 68 -8.32 -13.23 -11.12
C VAL A 68 -7.38 -12.07 -11.44
N THR A 69 -7.54 -10.99 -10.69
CA THR A 69 -6.69 -9.82 -10.83
C THR A 69 -5.65 -9.82 -9.73
N THR A 70 -4.39 -9.71 -10.11
CA THR A 70 -3.30 -9.63 -9.14
C THR A 70 -2.52 -8.36 -9.36
N TYR A 71 -1.86 -7.89 -8.31
CA TYR A 71 -1.05 -6.69 -8.37
C TYR A 71 0.34 -7.01 -7.89
N SER A 72 1.33 -6.40 -8.48
CA SER A 72 2.71 -6.52 -8.01
C SER A 72 3.38 -5.16 -8.08
N PRO A 73 4.42 -4.92 -7.29
CA PRO A 73 5.10 -3.64 -7.35
C PRO A 73 6.05 -3.63 -8.53
N THR A 74 6.26 -2.46 -9.11
CA THR A 74 7.30 -2.32 -10.11
C THR A 74 8.56 -1.87 -9.40
N GLN A 75 9.68 -1.88 -10.09
CA GLN A 75 10.90 -1.38 -9.51
C GLN A 75 10.75 0.10 -9.14
N GLU A 76 10.05 0.86 -9.96
CA GLU A 76 9.80 2.25 -9.68
C GLU A 76 8.93 2.41 -8.43
N GLY A 77 7.98 1.52 -8.22
CA GLY A 77 7.17 1.55 -7.02
C GLY A 77 7.98 1.28 -5.77
N VAL A 78 8.91 0.32 -5.86
CA VAL A 78 9.78 0.01 -4.73
C VAL A 78 10.67 1.22 -4.40
N GLU A 79 11.23 1.84 -5.42
CA GLU A 79 12.08 2.99 -5.20
C GLU A 79 11.29 4.18 -4.66
N PHE A 80 10.08 4.37 -5.15
CA PHE A 80 9.23 5.43 -4.68
C PHE A 80 8.93 5.23 -3.18
N SER A 81 8.65 4.01 -2.80
CA SER A 81 8.40 3.71 -1.41
C SER A 81 9.61 4.05 -0.54
N LYS A 82 10.81 3.71 -0.98
CA LYS A 82 11.99 3.97 -0.19
C LYS A 82 12.39 5.44 -0.16
N ARG A 83 12.24 6.13 -1.26
CA ARG A 83 12.70 7.51 -1.35
C ARG A 83 11.70 8.54 -0.89
N ILE A 84 10.44 8.23 -1.02
CA ILE A 84 9.39 9.20 -0.74
C ILE A 84 8.51 8.80 0.44
N LEU A 85 7.95 7.60 0.37
CA LEU A 85 6.96 7.22 1.34
C LEU A 85 7.53 6.98 2.73
N GLU A 86 8.65 6.30 2.81
CA GLU A 86 9.26 6.04 4.11
C GLU A 86 9.74 7.33 4.77
N PRO A 87 10.48 8.20 4.07
CA PRO A 87 10.86 9.46 4.68
C PRO A 87 9.65 10.33 5.05
N TYR A 88 8.60 10.28 4.24
CA TYR A 88 7.42 11.05 4.54
C TYR A 88 6.82 10.59 5.86
N GLU A 89 6.73 9.31 6.09
CA GLU A 89 6.15 8.81 7.32
C GLU A 89 7.02 9.08 8.53
N ILE A 90 8.32 9.15 8.33
CA ILE A 90 9.22 9.52 9.42
C ILE A 90 8.95 10.97 9.83
N MET A 91 8.73 11.84 8.86
CA MET A 91 8.47 13.24 9.15
C MET A 91 7.06 13.47 9.68
N PHE A 92 6.09 12.73 9.16
CA PHE A 92 4.70 12.93 9.54
C PHE A 92 4.08 11.60 9.95
N PRO A 93 4.43 11.11 11.14
CA PRO A 93 3.93 9.80 11.58
C PRO A 93 2.44 9.81 11.78
N ARG A 94 1.83 8.67 11.57
CA ARG A 94 0.41 8.54 11.77
C ARG A 94 0.11 8.44 13.23
N ASN A 95 -0.98 9.06 13.61
CA ASN A 95 -1.35 9.03 15.00
C ASN A 95 -1.75 7.65 15.47
N ASP A 96 -2.35 6.87 14.61
CA ASP A 96 -2.79 5.55 15.01
C ASP A 96 -1.66 4.57 15.20
N LEU A 97 -0.44 4.99 14.88
CA LEU A 97 0.67 4.10 15.05
C LEU A 97 1.39 4.32 16.29
N ILE A 98 0.87 5.20 17.09
CA ILE A 98 1.55 5.51 18.22
C ILE A 98 2.03 4.45 18.97
N THR A 99 1.21 3.58 19.25
CA THR A 99 1.60 2.60 20.12
C THR A 99 2.41 1.58 19.51
N VAL A 100 2.54 1.66 18.31
CA VAL A 100 3.20 0.68 17.70
C VAL A 100 4.51 0.65 18.05
N GLU A 101 4.99 -0.15 18.52
CA GLU A 101 6.22 -0.33 18.80
C GLU A 101 7.10 0.25 17.85
N PRO A 102 7.46 1.42 18.00
CA PRO A 102 8.48 2.04 17.22
C PRO A 102 9.76 1.26 17.32
N THR A 103 9.98 0.68 18.48
CA THR A 103 11.17 -0.11 18.68
C THR A 103 11.17 -1.31 17.77
N PHE A 104 10.02 -1.89 17.61
CA PHE A 104 9.90 -3.03 16.74
C PHE A 104 10.23 -2.64 15.31
N VAL A 105 9.75 -1.51 14.88
CA VAL A 105 10.01 -1.03 13.54
C VAL A 105 11.48 -0.79 13.35
N LEU A 106 12.12 -0.18 14.31
CA LEU A 106 13.54 0.06 14.22
C LEU A 106 14.33 -1.23 14.15
N THR A 107 13.90 -2.22 14.89
CA THR A 107 14.55 -3.50 14.86
C THR A 107 14.48 -4.11 13.49
N LEU A 108 13.34 -4.01 12.86
CA LEU A 108 13.19 -4.53 11.53
C LEU A 108 14.08 -3.79 10.54
N CYS A 109 14.22 -2.51 10.72
CA CYS A 109 15.04 -1.75 9.82
C CYS A 109 16.51 -2.08 9.96
N LEU A 110 16.92 -2.50 11.12
CA LEU A 110 18.30 -2.82 11.33
C LEU A 110 18.67 -4.20 10.84
N ILE A 111 17.70 -5.01 10.62
CA ILE A 111 17.93 -6.32 10.12
C ILE A 111 18.01 -6.29 8.63
#